data_96caa0c83878ea77bf754a9210ed509f
#
_entry.id   96caa0c83878ea77bf754a9210ed509f
#
_cell.length_a   1.000
_cell.length_b   1.000
_cell.length_c   1.000
_cell.angle_alpha   90.00
_cell.angle_beta   90.00
_cell.angle_gamma   90.00
#
_symmetry.space_group_name_H-M   'P 1'
#
loop_
_entity.id
_entity.type
_entity.pdbx_description
1 polymer ?
#
loop_
_entity_poly.entity_id
_entity_poly.type
_entity_poly.pdbx_seq_one_letter_code
_entity_poly.pdbx_strand_id
1 'polypeptide(L)'
;MDRTMAYLLSISIFSLLLSCRETAVGTDLPKNELPMQSEHFTIVLYDGLSSTTAVPVLGKLNDHYSRILGDLSVPSIPAITIEIWNDEAHFQNDMKRDLGTNYWGATGYIYKATTLRILNRGNVPQTALHEFAHIVALYINKEIPNNPRWLWEAAAIYEAGEFVHPRNISYLVAGNFPTLSELNTDYNQGNQKIYAVGYLLAEYIVETWGRESFVRMIATHANLPAVLGVTTGQFEAGWKEFVVRKYMSES
;
A
#
# COMPACT_ATOMS: atom_id res chain seq x y z
N MET A 1 -25.12 -15.94 35.82
CA MET A 1 -24.67 -16.76 34.66
C MET A 1 -23.99 -15.82 33.68
N ASP A 2 -22.69 -15.68 33.92
CA ASP A 2 -21.81 -14.82 33.11
C ASP A 2 -21.53 -15.46 31.76
N ARG A 3 -21.72 -14.72 30.69
CA ARG A 3 -21.16 -15.04 29.37
C ARG A 3 -20.13 -13.98 29.01
N THR A 4 -18.90 -14.27 29.37
CA THR A 4 -17.72 -13.54 28.96
C THR A 4 -17.48 -13.78 27.46
N MET A 5 -17.65 -12.77 26.64
CA MET A 5 -17.27 -12.75 25.25
C MET A 5 -15.77 -12.52 25.16
N ALA A 6 -15.04 -13.51 24.69
CA ALA A 6 -13.60 -13.39 24.43
C ALA A 6 -13.39 -12.65 23.11
N TYR A 7 -12.87 -11.43 23.20
CA TYR A 7 -12.30 -10.71 22.06
C TYR A 7 -10.88 -11.23 21.83
N LEU A 8 -10.64 -11.84 20.67
CA LEU A 8 -9.30 -12.11 20.20
C LEU A 8 -8.66 -10.81 19.72
N LEU A 9 -7.91 -10.18 20.62
CA LEU A 9 -6.96 -9.13 20.31
C LEU A 9 -5.74 -9.79 19.64
N SER A 10 -5.42 -9.43 18.42
CA SER A 10 -4.09 -9.67 17.87
C SER A 10 -3.14 -8.67 18.52
N ILE A 11 -2.48 -9.10 19.58
CA ILE A 11 -1.46 -8.33 20.29
C ILE A 11 -0.16 -8.45 19.51
N SER A 12 0.27 -7.36 18.88
CA SER A 12 1.67 -7.20 18.46
C SER A 12 2.52 -7.03 19.71
N ILE A 13 3.16 -8.10 20.15
CA ILE A 13 4.06 -8.09 21.29
C ILE A 13 5.39 -7.49 20.83
N PHE A 14 5.64 -6.26 21.28
CA PHE A 14 6.98 -5.68 21.32
C PHE A 14 7.65 -6.21 22.60
N SER A 15 8.40 -7.28 22.49
CA SER A 15 9.26 -7.75 23.59
C SER A 15 10.71 -7.61 23.18
N LEU A 16 11.37 -6.60 23.77
CA LEU A 16 12.82 -6.60 23.89
C LEU A 16 13.23 -7.75 24.84
N LEU A 17 13.94 -8.73 24.32
CA LEU A 17 14.85 -9.54 25.13
C LEU A 17 16.15 -9.69 24.36
N LEU A 18 17.19 -9.04 24.87
CA LEU A 18 18.58 -9.38 24.59
C LEU A 18 18.82 -10.82 25.03
N SER A 19 19.14 -11.69 24.08
CA SER A 19 19.90 -12.90 24.35
C SER A 19 20.75 -13.19 23.13
N CYS A 20 22.04 -12.92 23.25
CA CYS A 20 23.06 -13.41 22.33
C CYS A 20 23.02 -14.93 22.26
N ARG A 21 22.74 -15.44 21.06
CA ARG A 21 23.32 -16.70 20.58
C ARG A 21 23.55 -16.56 19.09
N GLU A 22 24.79 -16.29 18.74
CA GLU A 22 25.30 -16.49 17.40
C GLU A 22 25.19 -17.98 17.06
N THR A 23 24.33 -18.29 16.11
CA THR A 23 24.54 -19.43 15.23
C THR A 23 24.62 -18.83 13.83
N ALA A 24 25.84 -18.71 13.37
CA ALA A 24 26.14 -18.34 12.00
C ALA A 24 25.55 -19.41 11.06
N VAL A 25 24.40 -19.15 10.51
CA VAL A 25 24.03 -19.67 9.21
C VAL A 25 24.58 -18.66 8.21
N GLY A 26 25.69 -19.03 7.58
CA GLY A 26 26.29 -18.21 6.54
C GLY A 26 25.31 -18.03 5.39
N THR A 27 24.66 -16.87 5.37
CA THR A 27 24.11 -16.34 4.14
C THR A 27 25.28 -15.62 3.48
N ASP A 28 25.93 -16.28 2.54
CA ASP A 28 26.75 -15.60 1.55
C ASP A 28 25.82 -14.65 0.79
N LEU A 29 25.70 -13.44 1.31
CA LEU A 29 25.18 -12.32 0.52
C LEU A 29 26.13 -12.16 -0.66
N PRO A 30 25.69 -12.33 -1.90
CA PRO A 30 26.54 -12.04 -3.04
C PRO A 30 26.99 -10.59 -2.90
N LYS A 31 28.30 -10.38 -2.82
CA LYS A 31 28.92 -9.06 -2.84
C LYS A 31 28.59 -8.41 -4.18
N ASN A 32 27.52 -7.69 -4.26
CA ASN A 32 27.17 -6.89 -5.41
C ASN A 32 27.00 -5.45 -5.00
N GLU A 33 27.64 -4.61 -5.77
CA GLU A 33 27.59 -3.15 -5.84
C GLU A 33 27.19 -2.43 -4.52
N LEU A 34 27.91 -1.37 -4.21
CA LEU A 34 27.55 -0.50 -3.06
C LEU A 34 26.08 -0.08 -3.19
N PRO A 35 25.35 -0.02 -2.07
CA PRO A 35 23.96 0.46 -2.09
C PRO A 35 23.86 1.77 -2.84
N MET A 36 22.91 1.87 -3.76
CA MET A 36 22.62 3.13 -4.43
C MET A 36 21.80 4.01 -3.53
N GLN A 37 22.23 5.26 -3.34
CA GLN A 37 21.63 6.18 -2.38
C GLN A 37 21.24 7.51 -3.01
N SER A 38 20.17 8.11 -2.48
CA SER A 38 19.82 9.51 -2.60
C SER A 38 19.60 10.10 -1.21
N GLU A 39 19.13 11.34 -1.14
CA GLU A 39 18.82 12.00 0.14
C GLU A 39 17.78 11.21 0.97
N HIS A 40 16.80 10.61 0.30
CA HIS A 40 15.66 9.98 0.96
C HIS A 40 15.61 8.46 0.85
N PHE A 41 16.40 7.87 -0.05
CA PHE A 41 16.28 6.45 -0.39
C PHE A 41 17.64 5.75 -0.46
N THR A 42 17.66 4.50 0.03
CA THR A 42 18.76 3.56 -0.15
C THR A 42 18.25 2.31 -0.83
N ILE A 43 18.82 1.91 -1.97
CA ILE A 43 18.44 0.68 -2.69
C ILE A 43 19.48 -0.40 -2.45
N VAL A 44 19.00 -1.58 -2.03
CA VAL A 44 19.77 -2.81 -1.87
C VAL A 44 19.26 -3.83 -2.87
N LEU A 45 20.17 -4.43 -3.62
CA LEU A 45 19.86 -5.36 -4.71
C LEU A 45 20.32 -6.78 -4.35
N TYR A 46 19.46 -7.76 -4.60
CA TYR A 46 19.72 -9.18 -4.36
C TYR A 46 19.70 -9.99 -5.65
N ASP A 47 20.22 -11.21 -5.58
CA ASP A 47 20.15 -12.23 -6.63
C ASP A 47 20.75 -11.78 -7.98
N GLY A 48 21.87 -11.05 -7.93
CA GLY A 48 22.60 -10.64 -9.13
C GLY A 48 21.99 -9.45 -9.89
N LEU A 49 21.03 -8.74 -9.29
CA LEU A 49 20.55 -7.48 -9.87
C LEU A 49 21.65 -6.43 -9.91
N SER A 50 21.55 -5.52 -10.87
CA SER A 50 22.53 -4.44 -11.10
C SER A 50 21.89 -3.06 -10.95
N SER A 51 22.72 -2.03 -10.97
CA SER A 51 22.30 -0.62 -10.92
C SER A 51 21.28 -0.23 -12.00
N THR A 52 21.23 -0.97 -13.13
CA THR A 52 20.20 -0.75 -14.17
C THR A 52 18.78 -0.97 -13.65
N THR A 53 18.59 -1.82 -12.63
CA THR A 53 17.30 -2.00 -11.94
C THR A 53 17.04 -0.86 -10.94
N ALA A 54 18.07 -0.40 -10.24
CA ALA A 54 17.93 0.60 -9.17
C ALA A 54 17.68 2.02 -9.69
N VAL A 55 18.34 2.42 -10.79
CA VAL A 55 18.28 3.81 -11.31
C VAL A 55 16.84 4.26 -11.61
N PRO A 56 16.01 3.50 -12.34
CA PRO A 56 14.62 3.91 -12.60
C PRO A 56 13.76 3.97 -11.33
N VAL A 57 14.01 3.08 -10.38
CA VAL A 57 13.29 3.07 -9.08
C VAL A 57 13.61 4.33 -8.30
N LEU A 58 14.91 4.64 -8.17
CA LEU A 58 15.38 5.81 -7.43
C LEU A 58 14.87 7.12 -8.07
N GLY A 59 14.92 7.21 -9.42
CA GLY A 59 14.38 8.34 -10.15
C GLY A 59 12.89 8.54 -9.86
N LYS A 60 12.09 7.49 -10.05
CA LYS A 60 10.64 7.55 -9.81
C LYS A 60 10.28 7.98 -8.38
N LEU A 61 10.97 7.43 -7.38
CA LEU A 61 10.73 7.77 -5.98
C LEU A 61 11.12 9.21 -5.65
N ASN A 62 12.28 9.68 -6.10
CA ASN A 62 12.73 11.06 -5.88
C ASN A 62 11.78 12.07 -6.53
N ASP A 63 11.31 11.80 -7.76
CA ASP A 63 10.39 12.69 -8.50
C ASP A 63 9.05 12.87 -7.77
N HIS A 64 8.64 11.90 -6.96
CA HIS A 64 7.33 11.90 -6.30
C HIS A 64 7.38 12.08 -4.78
N TYR A 65 8.56 12.05 -4.16
CA TYR A 65 8.72 12.13 -2.71
C TYR A 65 8.00 13.32 -2.08
N SER A 66 8.37 14.53 -2.49
CA SER A 66 7.80 15.76 -1.89
C SER A 66 6.30 15.89 -2.16
N ARG A 67 5.83 15.45 -3.35
CA ARG A 67 4.42 15.48 -3.68
C ARG A 67 3.61 14.56 -2.74
N ILE A 68 4.02 13.30 -2.58
CA ILE A 68 3.27 12.33 -1.75
C ILE A 68 3.26 12.78 -0.28
N LEU A 69 4.38 13.27 0.25
CA LEU A 69 4.41 13.82 1.60
C LEU A 69 3.46 15.02 1.74
N GLY A 70 3.48 15.93 0.79
CA GLY A 70 2.61 17.12 0.78
C GLY A 70 1.14 16.75 0.65
N ASP A 71 0.82 15.84 -0.25
CA ASP A 71 -0.53 15.35 -0.51
C ASP A 71 -1.14 14.64 0.73
N LEU A 72 -0.32 13.92 1.47
CA LEU A 72 -0.71 13.24 2.70
C LEU A 72 -0.47 14.05 3.98
N SER A 73 -0.02 15.31 3.84
CA SER A 73 0.23 16.22 4.96
C SER A 73 1.23 15.68 6.00
N VAL A 74 2.21 14.91 5.54
CA VAL A 74 3.30 14.38 6.38
C VAL A 74 4.53 15.27 6.20
N PRO A 75 5.02 15.96 7.23
CA PRO A 75 6.07 16.97 7.07
C PRO A 75 7.44 16.38 6.72
N SER A 76 7.75 15.21 7.24
CA SER A 76 9.00 14.49 6.96
C SER A 76 8.92 13.04 7.45
N ILE A 77 9.74 12.19 6.84
CA ILE A 77 9.95 10.80 7.26
C ILE A 77 11.45 10.49 7.21
N PRO A 78 11.94 9.49 7.96
CA PRO A 78 13.31 8.99 7.83
C PRO A 78 13.60 8.47 6.42
N ALA A 79 14.89 8.35 6.08
CA ALA A 79 15.29 7.70 4.83
C ALA A 79 14.77 6.25 4.76
N ILE A 80 14.31 5.87 3.57
CA ILE A 80 13.67 4.58 3.30
C ILE A 80 14.65 3.64 2.60
N THR A 81 14.72 2.41 3.06
CA THR A 81 15.45 1.32 2.38
C THR A 81 14.51 0.56 1.47
N ILE A 82 14.91 0.37 0.21
CA ILE A 82 14.24 -0.43 -0.79
C ILE A 82 15.11 -1.66 -1.07
N GLU A 83 14.62 -2.82 -0.72
CA GLU A 83 15.26 -4.10 -0.97
C GLU A 83 14.59 -4.75 -2.17
N ILE A 84 15.36 -5.15 -3.22
CA ILE A 84 14.83 -5.68 -4.48
C ILE A 84 15.42 -7.07 -4.73
N TRP A 85 14.56 -8.08 -4.89
CA TRP A 85 14.90 -9.47 -5.20
C TRP A 85 14.64 -9.79 -6.67
N ASN A 86 15.49 -10.60 -7.28
CA ASN A 86 15.26 -11.17 -8.61
C ASN A 86 14.65 -12.58 -8.52
N ASP A 87 14.93 -13.32 -7.47
CA ASP A 87 14.42 -14.67 -7.26
C ASP A 87 13.09 -14.64 -6.47
N GLU A 88 12.02 -15.15 -7.09
CA GLU A 88 10.68 -15.17 -6.47
C GLU A 88 10.62 -16.08 -5.25
N ALA A 89 11.33 -17.20 -5.25
CA ALA A 89 11.33 -18.12 -4.10
C ALA A 89 12.04 -17.48 -2.90
N HIS A 90 13.13 -16.76 -3.15
CA HIS A 90 13.84 -16.00 -2.12
C HIS A 90 12.92 -14.90 -1.54
N PHE A 91 12.30 -14.08 -2.39
CA PHE A 91 11.36 -13.05 -1.99
C PHE A 91 10.18 -13.61 -1.16
N GLN A 92 9.57 -14.72 -1.60
CA GLN A 92 8.47 -15.35 -0.89
C GLN A 92 8.89 -15.97 0.46
N ASN A 93 10.11 -16.53 0.56
CA ASN A 93 10.63 -17.01 1.82
C ASN A 93 10.86 -15.89 2.83
N ASP A 94 11.36 -14.76 2.37
CA ASP A 94 11.53 -13.57 3.18
C ASP A 94 10.18 -12.99 3.61
N MET A 95 9.20 -12.91 2.71
CA MET A 95 7.84 -12.48 3.04
C MET A 95 7.22 -13.37 4.13
N LYS A 96 7.33 -14.69 3.99
CA LYS A 96 6.83 -15.64 5.00
C LYS A 96 7.51 -15.45 6.36
N ARG A 97 8.83 -15.25 6.37
CA ARG A 97 9.58 -14.99 7.61
C ARG A 97 9.11 -13.71 8.30
N ASP A 98 8.87 -12.65 7.52
CA ASP A 98 8.62 -11.31 8.02
C ASP A 98 7.15 -11.08 8.39
N LEU A 99 6.23 -11.59 7.60
CA LEU A 99 4.78 -11.41 7.75
C LEU A 99 4.05 -12.64 8.32
N GLY A 100 4.77 -13.76 8.48
CA GLY A 100 4.20 -15.04 8.93
C GLY A 100 3.41 -15.79 7.85
N THR A 101 3.20 -15.20 6.68
CA THR A 101 2.43 -15.78 5.57
C THR A 101 2.97 -15.30 4.21
N ASN A 102 2.54 -15.99 3.14
CA ASN A 102 2.78 -15.59 1.77
C ASN A 102 1.55 -14.95 1.16
N TYR A 103 1.75 -13.90 0.39
CA TYR A 103 0.74 -13.32 -0.48
C TYR A 103 1.14 -13.59 -1.93
N TRP A 104 0.65 -14.72 -2.47
CA TRP A 104 1.00 -15.15 -3.82
C TRP A 104 0.50 -14.16 -4.86
N GLY A 105 1.41 -13.74 -5.74
CA GLY A 105 1.14 -12.69 -6.73
C GLY A 105 1.51 -11.28 -6.27
N ALA A 106 1.75 -11.04 -4.98
CA ALA A 106 2.30 -9.77 -4.52
C ALA A 106 3.71 -9.56 -5.06
N THR A 107 3.99 -8.35 -5.50
CA THR A 107 5.30 -7.93 -6.02
C THR A 107 6.01 -6.95 -5.09
N GLY A 108 5.35 -6.49 -4.02
CA GLY A 108 5.91 -5.62 -2.99
C GLY A 108 5.24 -5.85 -1.65
N TYR A 109 5.91 -5.45 -0.58
CA TYR A 109 5.35 -5.34 0.75
C TYR A 109 6.20 -4.45 1.65
N ILE A 110 5.58 -3.93 2.71
CA ILE A 110 6.29 -3.18 3.76
C ILE A 110 6.79 -4.16 4.81
N TYR A 111 8.11 -4.19 5.03
CA TYR A 111 8.72 -4.96 6.10
C TYR A 111 8.73 -4.18 7.42
N LYS A 112 9.07 -2.88 7.35
CA LYS A 112 9.07 -1.93 8.48
C LYS A 112 8.66 -0.54 7.98
N ALA A 113 8.32 0.36 8.88
CA ALA A 113 7.98 1.74 8.52
C ALA A 113 9.08 2.50 7.74
N THR A 114 10.27 1.93 7.61
CA THR A 114 11.41 2.49 6.87
C THR A 114 12.01 1.51 5.86
N THR A 115 11.35 0.39 5.58
CA THR A 115 11.88 -0.63 4.67
C THR A 115 10.76 -1.26 3.89
N LEU A 116 10.84 -1.17 2.58
CA LEU A 116 9.97 -1.88 1.65
C LEU A 116 10.76 -2.91 0.85
N ARG A 117 10.09 -3.97 0.45
CA ARG A 117 10.65 -5.12 -0.26
C ARG A 117 9.90 -5.38 -1.55
N ILE A 118 10.63 -5.59 -2.63
CA ILE A 118 10.08 -5.68 -3.99
C ILE A 118 10.66 -6.87 -4.72
N LEU A 119 9.81 -7.61 -5.42
CA LEU A 119 10.21 -8.59 -6.42
C LEU A 119 10.44 -7.88 -7.76
N ASN A 120 11.57 -8.14 -8.41
CA ASN A 120 11.89 -7.62 -9.75
C ASN A 120 10.99 -8.26 -10.81
N ARG A 121 9.71 -7.89 -10.80
CA ARG A 121 8.69 -8.37 -11.74
C ARG A 121 7.74 -7.23 -12.12
N GLY A 122 7.40 -7.15 -13.41
CA GLY A 122 6.50 -6.11 -13.91
C GLY A 122 7.11 -4.71 -13.88
N ASN A 123 6.36 -3.73 -13.42
CA ASN A 123 6.82 -2.34 -13.34
C ASN A 123 7.37 -2.01 -11.94
N VAL A 124 8.62 -2.41 -11.68
CA VAL A 124 9.29 -2.25 -10.38
C VAL A 124 9.29 -0.80 -9.87
N PRO A 125 9.57 0.24 -10.67
CA PRO A 125 9.46 1.63 -10.22
C PRO A 125 8.05 2.00 -9.74
N GLN A 126 7.01 1.49 -10.41
CA GLN A 126 5.63 1.75 -10.02
C GLN A 126 5.26 1.02 -8.72
N THR A 127 5.66 -0.24 -8.58
CA THR A 127 5.49 -0.99 -7.32
C THR A 127 6.19 -0.27 -6.15
N ALA A 128 7.42 0.22 -6.38
CA ALA A 128 8.14 0.99 -5.35
C ALA A 128 7.39 2.25 -4.93
N LEU A 129 6.78 2.96 -5.87
CA LEU A 129 6.01 4.17 -5.58
C LEU A 129 4.73 3.85 -4.80
N HIS A 130 4.04 2.76 -5.14
CA HIS A 130 2.87 2.25 -4.43
C HIS A 130 3.22 1.91 -2.97
N GLU A 131 4.26 1.11 -2.76
CA GLU A 131 4.71 0.74 -1.41
C GLU A 131 5.22 1.94 -0.61
N PHE A 132 5.83 2.92 -1.28
CA PHE A 132 6.25 4.16 -0.64
C PHE A 132 5.05 4.99 -0.15
N ALA A 133 3.97 5.08 -0.93
CA ALA A 133 2.74 5.75 -0.50
C ALA A 133 2.13 5.08 0.74
N HIS A 134 2.17 3.76 0.81
CA HIS A 134 1.82 3.02 2.02
C HIS A 134 2.69 3.41 3.22
N ILE A 135 4.01 3.51 3.05
CA ILE A 135 4.90 3.96 4.14
C ILE A 135 4.47 5.35 4.63
N VAL A 136 4.21 6.30 3.74
CA VAL A 136 3.78 7.64 4.15
C VAL A 136 2.45 7.60 4.91
N ALA A 137 1.50 6.77 4.49
CA ALA A 137 0.23 6.58 5.21
C ALA A 137 0.41 6.03 6.64
N LEU A 138 1.45 5.22 6.90
CA LEU A 138 1.80 4.75 8.26
C LEU A 138 2.20 5.90 9.20
N TYR A 139 2.74 7.00 8.68
CA TYR A 139 3.06 8.20 9.49
C TYR A 139 1.82 9.01 9.87
N ILE A 140 0.70 8.81 9.17
CA ILE A 140 -0.60 9.34 9.57
C ILE A 140 -1.24 8.43 10.61
N ASN A 141 -1.24 7.11 10.35
CA ASN A 141 -1.85 6.12 11.22
C ASN A 141 -1.15 4.77 11.11
N LYS A 142 -0.49 4.34 12.19
CA LYS A 142 0.26 3.08 12.24
C LYS A 142 -0.61 1.83 12.18
N GLU A 143 -1.91 1.97 12.47
CA GLU A 143 -2.87 0.87 12.51
C GLU A 143 -3.74 0.80 11.25
N ILE A 144 -3.45 1.63 10.23
CA ILE A 144 -4.20 1.65 8.98
C ILE A 144 -3.98 0.43 8.08
N PRO A 145 -2.85 -0.34 8.12
CA PRO A 145 -2.66 -1.46 7.21
C PRO A 145 -3.84 -2.43 7.20
N ASN A 146 -4.49 -2.56 6.04
CA ASN A 146 -5.70 -3.35 5.81
C ASN A 146 -6.88 -3.06 6.78
N ASN A 147 -6.91 -1.89 7.42
CA ASN A 147 -7.93 -1.52 8.39
C ASN A 147 -8.50 -0.10 8.17
N PRO A 148 -9.44 0.08 7.24
CA PRO A 148 -9.94 -0.92 6.30
C PRO A 148 -9.04 -1.07 5.07
N ARG A 149 -9.02 -2.26 4.48
CA ARG A 149 -8.19 -2.57 3.31
C ARG A 149 -8.51 -1.66 2.11
N TRP A 150 -9.79 -1.39 1.86
CA TRP A 150 -10.16 -0.55 0.72
C TRP A 150 -9.52 0.84 0.77
N LEU A 151 -9.43 1.47 1.93
CA LEU A 151 -8.82 2.80 2.07
C LEU A 151 -7.29 2.74 2.02
N TRP A 152 -6.73 1.70 2.65
CA TRP A 152 -5.29 1.44 2.62
C TRP A 152 -4.77 1.34 1.19
N GLU A 153 -5.39 0.48 0.39
CA GLU A 153 -5.02 0.32 -1.01
C GLU A 153 -5.38 1.54 -1.86
N ALA A 154 -6.58 2.14 -1.66
CA ALA A 154 -6.98 3.32 -2.42
C ALA A 154 -6.01 4.49 -2.23
N ALA A 155 -5.46 4.67 -1.03
CA ALA A 155 -4.47 5.71 -0.76
C ALA A 155 -3.19 5.48 -1.56
N ALA A 156 -2.64 4.26 -1.55
CA ALA A 156 -1.43 3.94 -2.29
C ALA A 156 -1.65 4.03 -3.81
N ILE A 157 -2.74 3.47 -4.32
CA ILE A 157 -3.10 3.50 -5.73
C ILE A 157 -3.26 4.94 -6.24
N TYR A 158 -3.90 5.81 -5.46
CA TYR A 158 -4.12 7.21 -5.82
C TYR A 158 -2.81 7.99 -5.83
N GLU A 159 -2.01 7.88 -4.78
CA GLU A 159 -0.73 8.57 -4.68
C GLU A 159 0.31 8.02 -5.67
N ALA A 160 0.25 6.76 -6.03
CA ALA A 160 1.09 6.18 -7.08
C ALA A 160 0.59 6.51 -8.50
N GLY A 161 -0.59 7.09 -8.66
CA GLY A 161 -1.17 7.45 -9.96
C GLY A 161 -1.61 6.24 -10.78
N GLU A 162 -2.05 5.15 -10.15
CA GLU A 162 -2.44 3.89 -10.79
C GLU A 162 -3.89 3.95 -11.30
N PHE A 163 -4.15 4.86 -12.20
CA PHE A 163 -5.48 5.07 -12.76
C PHE A 163 -5.85 4.01 -13.80
N VAL A 164 -6.97 3.33 -13.58
CA VAL A 164 -7.63 2.48 -14.57
C VAL A 164 -8.92 3.16 -15.03
N HIS A 165 -9.02 3.44 -16.34
CA HIS A 165 -10.21 4.10 -16.87
C HIS A 165 -11.46 3.22 -16.68
N PRO A 166 -12.56 3.73 -16.07
CA PRO A 166 -13.74 2.93 -15.71
C PRO A 166 -14.39 2.17 -16.88
N ARG A 167 -14.33 2.72 -18.10
CA ARG A 167 -14.81 2.03 -19.31
C ARG A 167 -14.03 0.76 -19.65
N ASN A 168 -12.83 0.58 -19.07
CA ASN A 168 -12.02 -0.65 -19.22
C ASN A 168 -12.32 -1.69 -18.14
N ILE A 169 -13.20 -1.36 -17.18
CA ILE A 169 -13.57 -2.24 -16.07
C ILE A 169 -14.94 -2.83 -16.33
N SER A 170 -14.99 -4.06 -16.85
CA SER A 170 -16.21 -4.68 -17.37
C SER A 170 -17.38 -4.69 -16.39
N TYR A 171 -17.13 -4.96 -15.10
CA TYR A 171 -18.21 -4.96 -14.10
C TYR A 171 -18.74 -3.55 -13.79
N LEU A 172 -17.93 -2.48 -13.89
CA LEU A 172 -18.44 -1.11 -13.78
C LEU A 172 -19.28 -0.72 -14.99
N VAL A 173 -18.85 -1.13 -16.19
CA VAL A 173 -19.63 -0.94 -17.44
C VAL A 173 -20.98 -1.64 -17.35
N ALA A 174 -21.05 -2.81 -16.73
CA ALA A 174 -22.29 -3.54 -16.46
C ALA A 174 -23.13 -2.96 -15.30
N GLY A 175 -22.69 -1.85 -14.67
CA GLY A 175 -23.39 -1.21 -13.55
C GLY A 175 -23.17 -1.88 -12.19
N ASN A 176 -22.29 -2.89 -12.11
CA ASN A 176 -22.00 -3.67 -10.90
C ASN A 176 -20.82 -3.04 -10.12
N PHE A 177 -21.09 -1.97 -9.39
CA PHE A 177 -20.10 -1.33 -8.54
C PHE A 177 -19.87 -2.16 -7.27
N PRO A 178 -18.62 -2.48 -6.91
CA PRO A 178 -18.34 -3.21 -5.67
C PRO A 178 -18.65 -2.35 -4.44
N THR A 179 -19.15 -2.98 -3.38
CA THR A 179 -19.35 -2.34 -2.09
C THR A 179 -18.02 -2.21 -1.33
N LEU A 180 -17.95 -1.28 -0.36
CA LEU A 180 -16.77 -1.17 0.52
C LEU A 180 -16.53 -2.46 1.30
N SER A 181 -17.60 -3.18 1.64
CA SER A 181 -17.52 -4.49 2.31
C SER A 181 -16.82 -5.52 1.43
N GLU A 182 -17.18 -5.60 0.14
CA GLU A 182 -16.49 -6.49 -0.81
C GLU A 182 -15.01 -6.13 -0.96
N LEU A 183 -14.70 -4.82 -1.02
CA LEU A 183 -13.33 -4.33 -1.19
C LEU A 183 -12.45 -4.54 0.07
N ASN A 184 -13.04 -4.84 1.21
CA ASN A 184 -12.34 -5.17 2.44
C ASN A 184 -11.93 -6.64 2.56
N THR A 185 -12.33 -7.49 1.63
CA THR A 185 -11.95 -8.90 1.63
C THR A 185 -10.43 -9.05 1.51
N ASP A 186 -9.84 -9.98 2.26
CA ASP A 186 -8.41 -10.28 2.27
C ASP A 186 -7.89 -10.58 0.84
N TYR A 187 -6.66 -10.16 0.58
CA TYR A 187 -5.94 -10.43 -0.66
C TYR A 187 -5.95 -11.92 -1.02
N ASN A 188 -5.66 -12.78 -0.06
CA ASN A 188 -5.63 -14.23 -0.23
C ASN A 188 -7.01 -14.85 -0.52
N GLN A 189 -8.09 -14.10 -0.33
CA GLN A 189 -9.45 -14.51 -0.70
C GLN A 189 -9.81 -14.13 -2.14
N GLY A 190 -8.83 -13.65 -2.92
CA GLY A 190 -8.98 -13.40 -4.36
C GLY A 190 -9.69 -12.09 -4.72
N ASN A 191 -9.93 -11.19 -3.76
CA ASN A 191 -10.48 -9.89 -4.09
C ASN A 191 -9.42 -8.93 -4.61
N GLN A 192 -9.31 -8.85 -5.93
CA GLN A 192 -8.40 -7.96 -6.65
C GLN A 192 -9.10 -6.68 -7.15
N LYS A 193 -10.42 -6.52 -6.93
CA LYS A 193 -11.19 -5.39 -7.46
C LYS A 193 -10.67 -4.04 -6.97
N ILE A 194 -10.13 -3.99 -5.76
CA ILE A 194 -9.61 -2.75 -5.20
C ILE A 194 -8.51 -2.12 -6.08
N TYR A 195 -7.66 -2.93 -6.70
CA TYR A 195 -6.59 -2.43 -7.58
C TYR A 195 -7.11 -1.80 -8.87
N ALA A 196 -8.33 -2.13 -9.28
CA ALA A 196 -8.97 -1.50 -10.43
C ALA A 196 -9.74 -0.22 -10.06
N VAL A 197 -10.30 -0.14 -8.85
CA VAL A 197 -11.21 0.96 -8.48
C VAL A 197 -10.66 1.88 -7.38
N GLY A 198 -9.55 1.53 -6.73
CA GLY A 198 -8.99 2.29 -5.60
C GLY A 198 -8.72 3.75 -5.93
N TYR A 199 -8.16 4.03 -7.12
CA TYR A 199 -7.95 5.39 -7.59
C TYR A 199 -9.25 6.19 -7.59
N LEU A 200 -10.33 5.63 -8.13
CA LEU A 200 -11.62 6.30 -8.26
C LEU A 200 -12.28 6.58 -6.90
N LEU A 201 -12.06 5.71 -5.92
CA LEU A 201 -12.55 5.92 -4.55
C LEU A 201 -11.83 7.09 -3.87
N ALA A 202 -10.51 7.11 -3.95
CA ALA A 202 -9.71 8.20 -3.40
C ALA A 202 -9.98 9.52 -4.12
N GLU A 203 -10.05 9.51 -5.44
CA GLU A 203 -10.40 10.67 -6.26
C GLU A 203 -11.78 11.24 -5.88
N TYR A 204 -12.78 10.38 -5.67
CA TYR A 204 -14.11 10.81 -5.23
C TYR A 204 -14.06 11.53 -3.88
N ILE A 205 -13.28 11.02 -2.92
CA ILE A 205 -13.10 11.68 -1.62
C ILE A 205 -12.41 13.03 -1.80
N VAL A 206 -11.30 13.05 -2.54
CA VAL A 206 -10.49 14.26 -2.72
C VAL A 206 -11.26 15.34 -3.47
N GLU A 207 -12.00 15.01 -4.53
CA GLU A 207 -12.75 16.00 -5.32
C GLU A 207 -14.02 16.49 -4.63
N THR A 208 -14.64 15.66 -3.78
CA THR A 208 -15.91 16.04 -3.13
C THR A 208 -15.69 16.74 -1.80
N TRP A 209 -14.73 16.29 -0.98
CA TRP A 209 -14.51 16.79 0.40
C TRP A 209 -13.11 17.36 0.62
N GLY A 210 -12.26 17.35 -0.40
CA GLY A 210 -10.91 17.87 -0.31
C GLY A 210 -9.89 16.89 0.26
N ARG A 211 -8.63 17.20 0.02
CA ARG A 211 -7.48 16.38 0.41
C ARG A 211 -7.34 16.24 1.93
N GLU A 212 -7.65 17.28 2.69
CA GLU A 212 -7.63 17.22 4.15
C GLU A 212 -8.59 16.14 4.69
N SER A 213 -9.78 16.02 4.10
CA SER A 213 -10.74 14.98 4.46
C SER A 213 -10.20 13.59 4.11
N PHE A 214 -9.48 13.44 3.00
CA PHE A 214 -8.82 12.18 2.65
C PHE A 214 -7.77 11.78 3.69
N VAL A 215 -6.91 12.70 4.11
CA VAL A 215 -5.94 12.45 5.21
C VAL A 215 -6.65 12.08 6.52
N ARG A 216 -7.73 12.79 6.87
CA ARG A 216 -8.54 12.47 8.05
C ARG A 216 -9.20 11.10 7.97
N MET A 217 -9.60 10.66 6.77
CA MET A 217 -10.10 9.28 6.57
C MET A 217 -9.06 8.24 6.93
N ILE A 218 -7.79 8.43 6.51
CA ILE A 218 -6.68 7.55 6.88
C ILE A 218 -6.46 7.56 8.39
N ALA A 219 -6.44 8.74 9.01
CA ALA A 219 -6.24 8.91 10.45
C ALA A 219 -7.34 8.24 11.31
N THR A 220 -8.55 8.08 10.78
CA THR A 220 -9.73 7.63 11.53
C THR A 220 -10.30 6.29 11.06
N HIS A 221 -9.50 5.47 10.35
CA HIS A 221 -9.92 4.15 9.83
C HIS A 221 -11.22 4.22 9.02
N ALA A 222 -11.28 5.17 8.08
CA ALA A 222 -12.44 5.40 7.22
C ALA A 222 -13.75 5.70 7.96
N ASN A 223 -13.71 6.50 9.01
CA ASN A 223 -14.92 6.92 9.73
C ASN A 223 -15.75 7.90 8.89
N LEU A 224 -16.49 7.36 7.92
CA LEU A 224 -17.30 8.13 6.97
C LEU A 224 -18.24 9.14 7.64
N PRO A 225 -19.04 8.77 8.68
CA PRO A 225 -19.94 9.74 9.33
C PRO A 225 -19.18 10.88 10.00
N ALA A 226 -18.09 10.59 10.70
CA ALA A 226 -17.36 11.61 11.45
C ALA A 226 -16.53 12.55 10.54
N VAL A 227 -16.05 12.07 9.40
CA VAL A 227 -15.16 12.83 8.52
C VAL A 227 -15.92 13.48 7.36
N LEU A 228 -16.82 12.72 6.72
CA LEU A 228 -17.51 13.13 5.50
C LEU A 228 -18.99 13.47 5.73
N GLY A 229 -19.55 13.15 6.91
CA GLY A 229 -20.95 13.40 7.22
C GLY A 229 -21.93 12.48 6.47
N VAL A 230 -21.46 11.34 5.96
CA VAL A 230 -22.28 10.40 5.16
C VAL A 230 -22.24 8.98 5.73
N THR A 231 -23.29 8.22 5.52
CA THR A 231 -23.30 6.79 5.79
C THR A 231 -22.57 6.01 4.69
N THR A 232 -22.23 4.75 4.96
CA THR A 232 -21.62 3.85 3.95
C THR A 232 -22.46 3.76 2.68
N GLY A 233 -23.77 3.55 2.80
CA GLY A 233 -24.64 3.47 1.63
C GLY A 233 -24.73 4.77 0.83
N GLN A 234 -24.70 5.93 1.49
CA GLN A 234 -24.65 7.25 0.83
C GLN A 234 -23.31 7.45 0.10
N PHE A 235 -22.21 7.03 0.72
CA PHE A 235 -20.90 7.09 0.10
C PHE A 235 -20.83 6.23 -1.16
N GLU A 236 -21.27 4.96 -1.08
CA GLU A 236 -21.29 4.02 -2.21
C GLU A 236 -22.17 4.52 -3.37
N ALA A 237 -23.33 5.05 -3.06
CA ALA A 237 -24.23 5.64 -4.06
C ALA A 237 -23.61 6.88 -4.73
N GLY A 238 -23.04 7.79 -3.95
CA GLY A 238 -22.39 9.00 -4.45
C GLY A 238 -21.14 8.70 -5.25
N TRP A 239 -20.32 7.72 -4.84
CA TRP A 239 -19.16 7.26 -5.61
C TRP A 239 -19.58 6.71 -6.99
N LYS A 240 -20.60 5.86 -7.02
CA LYS A 240 -21.15 5.36 -8.29
C LYS A 240 -21.59 6.50 -9.20
N GLU A 241 -22.36 7.43 -8.69
CA GLU A 241 -22.84 8.61 -9.44
C GLU A 241 -21.67 9.47 -9.95
N PHE A 242 -20.67 9.69 -9.11
CA PHE A 242 -19.46 10.44 -9.48
C PHE A 242 -18.73 9.80 -10.66
N VAL A 243 -18.47 8.49 -10.59
CA VAL A 243 -17.78 7.74 -11.66
C VAL A 243 -18.58 7.76 -12.96
N VAL A 244 -19.89 7.49 -12.88
CA VAL A 244 -20.77 7.51 -14.06
C VAL A 244 -20.77 8.88 -14.70
N ARG A 245 -21.00 9.94 -13.94
CA ARG A 245 -21.03 11.32 -14.43
C ARG A 245 -19.70 11.76 -15.04
N LYS A 246 -18.57 11.45 -14.39
CA LYS A 246 -17.26 11.93 -14.81
C LYS A 246 -16.67 11.16 -15.98
N TYR A 247 -16.88 9.86 -16.03
CA TYR A 247 -16.16 8.99 -16.94
C TYR A 247 -17.03 8.19 -17.92
N MET A 248 -18.31 7.99 -17.62
CA MET A 248 -19.17 7.06 -18.37
C MET A 248 -20.30 7.76 -19.13
N SER A 249 -20.66 9.00 -18.77
CA SER A 249 -21.61 9.80 -19.53
C SER A 249 -21.11 10.01 -20.97
N GLU A 250 -22.00 9.92 -21.95
CA GLU A 250 -21.71 10.34 -23.32
C GLU A 250 -21.57 11.86 -23.32
N SER A 251 -20.48 12.35 -23.89
CA SER A 251 -20.26 13.80 -24.16
C SER A 251 -21.03 14.24 -25.38
#